data_170bbe62a988cc9640a0464f21bdfe7d
#
_entry.id   170bbe62a988cc9640a0464f21bdfe7d
#
_cell.length_a   1.000
_cell.length_b   1.000
_cell.length_c   1.000
_cell.angle_alpha   90.00
_cell.angle_beta   90.00
_cell.angle_gamma   90.00
#
_symmetry.space_group_name_H-M   'P 1'
#
loop_
_entity.id
_entity.type
_entity.pdbx_description
1 polymer ?
#
loop_
_entity_poly.entity_id
_entity_poly.type
_entity_poly.pdbx_seq_one_letter_code
_entity_poly.pdbx_strand_id
1 'polypeptide(L)'
;MLLQQPDEILTHHQSQPSSATARRRLHRRAATISPWINIPLSQTYADPFFLLSGPGRVRTYATTTLKKVSNGHRLPHLTASSEVHVISVASKQVTHRVALAIGHVRFSQPQTLSMVKQNDLKKGDVLAVSRVAGLQAVKKTSDIIPLAHSGLPVEGIIVMVQPVNSLSSSRTAAQEQTIDTNVEDSSGEDPGATIHQLANLHRPIGDHGGIRIAAQVETTAKTGVEMEALTGVMGAALTVVDMIKSVDKGVSIEEVKVIGKKGGRSGGWGVWADE
;
A
#
# COMPACT_ATOMS: atom_id res chain seq x y z
N MET A 1 -2.01 -65.45 23.25
CA MET A 1 -3.28 -65.81 23.89
C MET A 1 -4.22 -64.71 23.50
N LEU A 2 -4.85 -64.87 22.28
CA LEU A 2 -6.21 -65.34 22.09
C LEU A 2 -7.21 -64.50 22.90
N LEU A 3 -8.18 -63.82 22.37
CA LEU A 3 -9.22 -63.95 21.34
C LEU A 3 -10.09 -62.70 21.44
N GLN A 4 -10.57 -62.17 20.46
CA GLN A 4 -11.75 -62.28 19.59
C GLN A 4 -12.71 -61.13 19.75
N GLN A 5 -12.99 -60.51 18.58
CA GLN A 5 -14.23 -59.80 18.25
C GLN A 5 -15.44 -60.77 18.27
N PRO A 6 -16.72 -60.35 18.18
CA PRO A 6 -17.25 -59.96 16.88
C PRO A 6 -18.38 -58.88 16.90
N ASP A 7 -18.56 -58.31 15.70
CA ASP A 7 -19.70 -57.80 14.96
C ASP A 7 -21.12 -57.89 15.54
N GLU A 8 -21.92 -56.84 15.35
CA GLU A 8 -23.31 -56.98 14.92
C GLU A 8 -23.79 -55.81 14.09
N ILE A 9 -24.17 -56.14 12.87
CA ILE A 9 -24.92 -55.38 11.87
C ILE A 9 -26.40 -55.53 12.22
N LEU A 10 -27.17 -54.42 12.17
CA LEU A 10 -28.61 -54.49 11.92
C LEU A 10 -29.12 -53.29 11.15
N THR A 11 -29.67 -53.61 10.00
CA THR A 11 -30.32 -52.88 8.96
C THR A 11 -31.80 -52.54 9.29
N HIS A 12 -32.34 -51.62 8.43
CA HIS A 12 -33.74 -51.29 8.16
C HIS A 12 -34.34 -50.13 9.01
N HIS A 13 -35.00 -49.14 8.45
CA HIS A 13 -36.05 -49.14 7.44
C HIS A 13 -36.23 -47.74 6.82
N GLN A 14 -36.52 -47.76 5.54
CA GLN A 14 -37.12 -46.65 4.77
C GLN A 14 -38.54 -46.39 5.23
N SER A 15 -38.98 -45.13 5.22
CA SER A 15 -40.35 -44.76 4.83
C SER A 15 -40.41 -43.27 4.46
N GLN A 16 -40.54 -42.97 3.20
CA GLN A 16 -41.37 -41.85 2.73
C GLN A 16 -42.82 -42.27 2.71
N PRO A 17 -43.82 -41.36 2.89
CA PRO A 17 -44.35 -40.69 1.74
C PRO A 17 -45.03 -39.32 1.93
N SER A 18 -45.34 -38.76 0.78
CA SER A 18 -46.50 -37.98 0.32
C SER A 18 -46.64 -36.49 0.66
N SER A 19 -46.48 -35.76 -0.39
CA SER A 19 -47.31 -34.69 -0.96
C SER A 19 -48.32 -33.96 -0.09
N ALA A 20 -48.13 -32.63 0.08
CA ALA A 20 -49.23 -31.69 0.10
C ALA A 20 -48.78 -30.33 -0.45
N THR A 21 -49.43 -29.98 -1.51
CA THR A 21 -49.45 -28.76 -2.28
C THR A 21 -49.67 -27.53 -1.41
N ALA A 22 -48.74 -26.60 -1.43
CA ALA A 22 -49.01 -25.22 -1.03
C ALA A 22 -48.38 -24.27 -2.05
N ARG A 23 -49.15 -23.86 -3.02
CA ARG A 23 -48.85 -22.77 -3.93
C ARG A 23 -48.74 -21.47 -3.13
N ARG A 24 -47.58 -20.96 -2.90
CA ARG A 24 -47.36 -19.57 -2.56
C ARG A 24 -46.78 -18.81 -3.76
N ARG A 25 -47.58 -17.86 -4.23
CA ARG A 25 -47.24 -16.90 -5.29
C ARG A 25 -45.94 -16.16 -4.89
N LEU A 26 -44.87 -16.43 -5.60
CA LEU A 26 -43.70 -15.59 -5.62
C LEU A 26 -43.96 -14.40 -6.54
N HIS A 27 -44.16 -13.23 -5.97
CA HIS A 27 -44.04 -11.98 -6.69
C HIS A 27 -42.56 -11.86 -7.15
N ARG A 28 -42.31 -12.06 -8.40
CA ARG A 28 -41.07 -11.69 -9.07
C ARG A 28 -40.98 -10.16 -9.04
N ARG A 29 -40.14 -9.64 -8.14
CA ARG A 29 -39.55 -8.32 -8.32
C ARG A 29 -38.43 -8.51 -9.36
N ALA A 30 -38.66 -8.00 -10.56
CA ALA A 30 -37.62 -7.85 -11.55
C ALA A 30 -36.52 -6.95 -11.00
N ALA A 31 -35.36 -7.51 -10.74
CA ALA A 31 -34.14 -6.73 -10.54
C ALA A 31 -33.79 -6.14 -11.91
N THR A 32 -33.98 -4.85 -12.05
CA THR A 32 -33.47 -4.08 -13.18
C THR A 32 -31.95 -4.14 -13.12
N ILE A 33 -31.37 -4.94 -14.00
CA ILE A 33 -29.94 -4.93 -14.30
C ILE A 33 -29.67 -3.58 -14.98
N SER A 34 -28.96 -2.73 -14.33
CA SER A 34 -28.45 -1.47 -14.90
C SER A 34 -27.51 -1.83 -16.06
N PRO A 35 -27.78 -1.38 -17.29
CA PRO A 35 -26.85 -1.60 -18.39
C PRO A 35 -25.58 -0.77 -18.14
N TRP A 36 -24.43 -1.41 -18.22
CA TRP A 36 -23.14 -0.76 -18.27
C TRP A 36 -23.14 0.25 -19.42
N ILE A 37 -23.03 1.53 -19.06
CA ILE A 37 -22.95 2.60 -20.04
C ILE A 37 -21.60 2.47 -20.73
N ASN A 38 -21.63 2.10 -22.00
CA ASN A 38 -20.51 2.28 -22.92
C ASN A 38 -20.31 3.78 -23.10
N ILE A 39 -19.31 4.34 -22.43
CA ILE A 39 -18.88 5.72 -22.66
C ILE A 39 -17.91 5.70 -23.84
N PRO A 40 -18.26 6.27 -24.99
CA PRO A 40 -17.30 6.39 -26.08
C PRO A 40 -16.17 7.35 -25.66
N LEU A 41 -14.94 7.03 -26.02
CA LEU A 41 -13.68 7.72 -25.71
C LEU A 41 -13.57 9.16 -26.24
N SER A 42 -14.67 9.82 -26.55
CA SER A 42 -14.70 11.20 -27.08
C SER A 42 -15.49 12.21 -26.23
N GLN A 43 -15.85 11.88 -24.98
CA GLN A 43 -16.52 12.86 -24.12
C GLN A 43 -15.51 13.55 -23.19
N THR A 44 -15.21 14.77 -23.55
CA THR A 44 -14.58 15.81 -22.72
C THR A 44 -15.31 15.95 -21.38
N TYR A 45 -14.55 15.96 -20.30
CA TYR A 45 -15.02 16.29 -18.96
C TYR A 45 -15.76 17.63 -18.97
N ALA A 46 -17.06 17.60 -18.71
CA ALA A 46 -17.86 18.78 -18.39
C ALA A 46 -17.98 18.89 -16.86
N ASP A 47 -17.65 20.07 -16.38
CA ASP A 47 -17.68 20.50 -14.97
C ASP A 47 -19.08 20.28 -14.36
N PRO A 48 -19.24 19.64 -13.19
CA PRO A 48 -20.53 19.34 -12.60
C PRO A 48 -21.27 20.53 -11.97
N PHE A 49 -20.79 21.74 -12.12
CA PHE A 49 -21.40 22.95 -11.49
C PHE A 49 -22.34 23.76 -12.38
N PHE A 50 -22.79 23.27 -13.53
CA PHE A 50 -23.68 24.02 -14.42
C PHE A 50 -25.01 23.37 -14.69
N LEU A 51 -25.84 23.24 -13.65
CA LEU A 51 -27.27 22.94 -13.79
C LEU A 51 -28.08 24.02 -13.05
N LEU A 52 -28.24 25.19 -13.64
CA LEU A 52 -29.35 26.13 -13.42
C LEU A 52 -29.21 27.36 -14.35
N SER A 53 -29.65 27.26 -15.59
CA SER A 53 -30.17 28.42 -16.31
C SER A 53 -30.86 27.96 -17.61
N GLY A 54 -32.05 28.50 -17.83
CA GLY A 54 -33.10 28.17 -18.77
C GLY A 54 -32.75 28.20 -20.28
N PRO A 55 -33.77 28.02 -21.17
CA PRO A 55 -33.56 27.68 -22.57
C PRO A 55 -33.10 28.91 -23.38
N GLY A 56 -32.03 28.73 -24.12
CA GLY A 56 -31.75 29.59 -25.27
C GLY A 56 -30.47 30.38 -25.29
N ARG A 57 -29.29 29.73 -25.19
CA ARG A 57 -28.05 30.20 -25.87
C ARG A 57 -27.07 29.04 -25.98
N VAL A 58 -26.91 28.50 -27.16
CA VAL A 58 -25.76 27.65 -27.51
C VAL A 58 -24.51 28.52 -27.42
N ARG A 59 -23.75 28.37 -26.32
CA ARG A 59 -22.40 28.93 -26.24
C ARG A 59 -21.50 28.03 -27.04
N THR A 60 -21.07 28.48 -28.19
CA THR A 60 -19.93 27.89 -28.90
C THR A 60 -18.70 28.07 -28.01
N TYR A 61 -18.25 27.00 -27.40
CA TYR A 61 -16.95 27.04 -26.73
C TYR A 61 -15.88 27.15 -27.81
N ALA A 62 -15.20 28.27 -27.82
CA ALA A 62 -13.99 28.41 -28.61
C ALA A 62 -13.06 27.29 -28.22
N THR A 63 -12.66 26.47 -29.18
CA THR A 63 -11.59 25.50 -29.03
C THR A 63 -10.36 26.31 -28.65
N THR A 64 -10.05 26.37 -27.36
CA THR A 64 -8.81 26.96 -26.90
C THR A 64 -7.71 26.06 -27.42
N THR A 65 -7.15 26.40 -28.55
CA THR A 65 -5.91 25.79 -29.03
C THR A 65 -4.93 26.03 -27.90
N LEU A 66 -4.54 24.96 -27.21
CA LEU A 66 -3.51 25.00 -26.19
C LEU A 66 -2.29 25.65 -26.86
N LYS A 67 -2.06 26.96 -26.58
CA LYS A 67 -0.84 27.64 -26.98
C LYS A 67 0.28 26.75 -26.47
N LYS A 68 1.07 26.19 -27.41
CA LYS A 68 2.32 25.52 -27.17
C LYS A 68 3.08 26.36 -26.16
N VAL A 69 3.15 25.91 -24.91
CA VAL A 69 3.91 26.60 -23.87
C VAL A 69 5.36 26.53 -24.30
N SER A 70 5.86 27.65 -24.83
CA SER A 70 7.22 27.79 -25.37
C SER A 70 8.26 28.05 -24.28
N ASN A 71 8.06 27.56 -23.09
CA ASN A 71 9.11 27.49 -22.08
C ASN A 71 9.66 26.06 -22.05
N GLY A 72 10.90 25.92 -22.50
CA GLY A 72 11.65 24.73 -22.83
C GLY A 72 11.80 23.61 -21.80
N HIS A 73 10.81 23.34 -20.97
CA HIS A 73 10.75 22.11 -20.17
C HIS A 73 10.19 20.98 -21.02
N ARG A 74 11.05 20.37 -21.80
CA ARG A 74 10.76 19.09 -22.43
C ARG A 74 10.50 18.06 -21.32
N LEU A 75 9.30 17.46 -21.33
CA LEU A 75 8.99 16.32 -20.45
C LEU A 75 9.88 15.15 -20.86
N PRO A 76 10.79 14.70 -19.99
CA PRO A 76 11.86 13.79 -20.41
C PRO A 76 11.37 12.39 -20.85
N HIS A 77 10.15 11.98 -20.43
CA HIS A 77 9.54 10.72 -20.83
C HIS A 77 8.63 10.79 -22.05
N LEU A 78 8.59 11.94 -22.74
CA LEU A 78 7.83 12.10 -23.98
C LEU A 78 8.76 12.41 -25.14
N THR A 79 8.53 11.74 -26.27
CA THR A 79 9.18 12.07 -27.55
C THR A 79 8.64 13.39 -28.10
N ALA A 80 9.22 13.88 -29.17
CA ALA A 80 8.69 15.06 -29.88
C ALA A 80 7.26 14.81 -30.45
N SER A 81 6.92 13.54 -30.71
CA SER A 81 5.60 13.05 -31.13
C SER A 81 4.64 12.77 -29.98
N SER A 82 5.01 13.11 -28.72
CA SER A 82 4.22 12.85 -27.50
C SER A 82 4.08 11.36 -27.14
N GLU A 83 4.96 10.51 -27.65
CA GLU A 83 5.00 9.09 -27.30
C GLU A 83 5.77 8.85 -26.00
N VAL A 84 5.26 7.97 -25.14
CA VAL A 84 5.92 7.61 -23.87
C VAL A 84 7.11 6.71 -24.13
N HIS A 85 8.25 6.99 -23.50
CA HIS A 85 9.45 6.14 -23.58
C HIS A 85 10.20 6.09 -22.25
N VAL A 86 10.97 5.04 -22.03
CA VAL A 86 11.90 4.93 -20.92
C VAL A 86 13.17 5.71 -21.24
N ILE A 87 13.58 6.60 -20.34
CA ILE A 87 14.78 7.42 -20.52
C ILE A 87 16.02 6.55 -20.46
N SER A 88 16.89 6.67 -21.48
CA SER A 88 18.19 6.00 -21.43
C SER A 88 19.07 6.56 -20.31
N VAL A 89 19.58 5.68 -19.48
CA VAL A 89 20.54 5.98 -18.41
C VAL A 89 21.98 5.59 -18.81
N ALA A 90 22.24 5.23 -20.08
CA ALA A 90 23.52 4.73 -20.52
C ALA A 90 24.69 5.68 -20.22
N SER A 91 24.47 6.99 -20.36
CA SER A 91 25.48 8.03 -20.12
C SER A 91 25.66 8.44 -18.65
N LYS A 92 24.82 7.92 -17.73
CA LYS A 92 24.94 8.24 -16.31
C LYS A 92 26.04 7.40 -15.67
N GLN A 93 26.72 7.98 -14.69
CA GLN A 93 27.69 7.25 -13.88
C GLN A 93 26.97 6.28 -12.93
N VAL A 94 27.59 5.15 -12.70
CA VAL A 94 27.21 4.21 -11.64
C VAL A 94 27.59 4.82 -10.30
N THR A 95 26.64 4.91 -9.38
CA THR A 95 26.86 5.44 -8.02
C THR A 95 26.06 4.62 -7.03
N HIS A 96 26.55 4.52 -5.78
CA HIS A 96 25.74 3.97 -4.70
C HIS A 96 24.56 4.89 -4.41
N ARG A 97 23.38 4.33 -4.22
CA ARG A 97 22.12 5.06 -4.04
C ARG A 97 21.28 4.36 -2.99
N VAL A 98 20.70 5.16 -2.12
CA VAL A 98 19.78 4.70 -1.09
C VAL A 98 18.51 5.52 -1.18
N ALA A 99 17.36 4.91 -0.95
CA ALA A 99 16.09 5.59 -0.78
C ALA A 99 15.35 5.03 0.44
N LEU A 100 14.68 5.90 1.18
CA LEU A 100 13.86 5.56 2.33
C LEU A 100 12.44 6.08 2.11
N ALA A 101 11.47 5.17 2.13
CA ALA A 101 10.06 5.49 2.10
C ALA A 101 9.37 5.07 3.40
N ILE A 102 8.32 5.78 3.76
CA ILE A 102 7.45 5.45 4.88
C ILE A 102 5.99 5.45 4.46
N GLY A 103 5.16 4.84 5.29
CA GLY A 103 3.71 4.89 5.23
C GLY A 103 3.13 4.30 6.50
N HIS A 104 1.83 4.41 6.68
CA HIS A 104 1.19 3.74 7.79
C HIS A 104 -0.20 3.24 7.43
N VAL A 105 -0.64 2.24 8.19
CA VAL A 105 -1.99 1.69 8.16
C VAL A 105 -2.67 2.12 9.45
N ARG A 106 -3.66 3.01 9.35
CA ARG A 106 -4.42 3.49 10.50
C ARG A 106 -5.60 2.59 10.78
N PHE A 107 -5.76 2.17 12.04
CA PHE A 107 -6.89 1.35 12.46
C PHE A 107 -8.12 2.19 12.75
N SER A 108 -9.30 1.61 12.49
CA SER A 108 -10.60 2.23 12.77
C SER A 108 -11.30 1.64 13.99
N GLN A 109 -10.76 0.52 14.53
CA GLN A 109 -11.34 -0.17 15.68
C GLN A 109 -10.33 -0.28 16.82
N PRO A 110 -10.75 -0.03 18.08
CA PRO A 110 -9.85 0.00 19.23
C PRO A 110 -9.17 -1.36 19.53
N GLN A 111 -9.84 -2.48 19.22
CA GLN A 111 -9.31 -3.82 19.48
C GLN A 111 -8.26 -4.29 18.47
N THR A 112 -8.21 -3.69 17.29
CA THR A 112 -7.35 -4.18 16.19
C THR A 112 -5.88 -4.19 16.59
N LEU A 113 -5.40 -3.13 17.26
CA LEU A 113 -4.00 -3.04 17.69
C LEU A 113 -3.62 -4.16 18.69
N SER A 114 -4.50 -4.46 19.64
CA SER A 114 -4.24 -5.53 20.62
C SER A 114 -4.21 -6.91 19.95
N MET A 115 -5.13 -7.18 19.03
CA MET A 115 -5.15 -8.44 18.27
C MET A 115 -3.88 -8.62 17.45
N VAL A 116 -3.38 -7.56 16.78
CA VAL A 116 -2.11 -7.61 16.06
C VAL A 116 -0.93 -7.88 16.99
N LYS A 117 -0.85 -7.19 18.14
CA LYS A 117 0.24 -7.36 19.11
C LYS A 117 0.24 -8.74 19.75
N GLN A 118 -0.93 -9.35 19.96
CA GLN A 118 -1.09 -10.67 20.55
C GLN A 118 -1.02 -11.80 19.52
N ASN A 119 -0.88 -11.45 18.23
CA ASN A 119 -0.95 -12.41 17.11
C ASN A 119 -2.25 -13.22 17.09
N ASP A 120 -3.37 -12.59 17.50
CA ASP A 120 -4.70 -13.22 17.58
C ASP A 120 -5.54 -12.88 16.33
N LEU A 121 -5.02 -13.23 15.17
CA LEU A 121 -5.68 -13.05 13.89
C LEU A 121 -5.76 -14.37 13.13
N LYS A 122 -6.91 -14.62 12.51
CA LYS A 122 -7.17 -15.88 11.77
C LYS A 122 -6.16 -16.17 10.65
N LYS A 123 -5.51 -15.16 10.10
CA LYS A 123 -4.53 -15.28 9.01
C LYS A 123 -3.08 -15.39 9.50
N GLY A 124 -2.86 -15.44 10.82
CA GLY A 124 -1.53 -15.57 11.42
C GLY A 124 -0.79 -14.26 11.61
N ASP A 125 0.54 -14.31 11.66
CA ASP A 125 1.41 -13.18 11.99
C ASP A 125 1.42 -12.10 10.90
N VAL A 126 0.63 -11.05 11.12
CA VAL A 126 0.52 -9.89 10.22
C VAL A 126 1.87 -9.20 10.01
N LEU A 127 2.66 -9.06 11.08
CA LEU A 127 3.91 -8.30 11.01
C LEU A 127 4.96 -9.04 10.18
N ALA A 128 5.10 -10.35 10.40
CA ALA A 128 6.04 -11.17 9.64
C ALA A 128 5.64 -11.27 8.16
N VAL A 129 4.37 -11.58 7.88
CA VAL A 129 3.87 -11.73 6.50
C VAL A 129 3.99 -10.41 5.73
N SER A 130 3.68 -9.28 6.38
CA SER A 130 3.78 -7.96 5.73
C SER A 130 5.23 -7.56 5.44
N ARG A 131 6.20 -7.90 6.30
CA ARG A 131 7.63 -7.68 6.00
C ARG A 131 8.06 -8.45 4.75
N VAL A 132 7.70 -9.73 4.68
CA VAL A 132 8.02 -10.57 3.51
C VAL A 132 7.37 -10.02 2.25
N ALA A 133 6.10 -9.60 2.34
CA ALA A 133 5.38 -8.99 1.20
C ALA A 133 6.05 -7.68 0.73
N GLY A 134 6.52 -6.85 1.66
CA GLY A 134 7.27 -5.63 1.34
C GLY A 134 8.58 -5.94 0.60
N LEU A 135 9.37 -6.90 1.11
CA LEU A 135 10.59 -7.37 0.43
C LEU A 135 10.30 -7.89 -0.99
N GLN A 136 9.22 -8.65 -1.15
CA GLN A 136 8.81 -9.18 -2.44
C GLN A 136 8.35 -8.08 -3.40
N ALA A 137 7.63 -7.08 -2.88
CA ALA A 137 7.13 -5.96 -3.67
C ALA A 137 8.27 -5.10 -4.23
N VAL A 138 9.31 -4.82 -3.43
CA VAL A 138 10.54 -4.14 -3.91
C VAL A 138 11.09 -4.85 -5.14
N LYS A 139 11.23 -6.17 -5.11
CA LYS A 139 11.78 -6.98 -6.21
C LYS A 139 10.90 -7.01 -7.47
N LYS A 140 9.63 -6.58 -7.34
CA LYS A 140 8.63 -6.57 -8.42
C LYS A 140 8.22 -5.18 -8.88
N THR A 141 8.98 -4.16 -8.52
CA THR A 141 8.65 -2.77 -8.85
C THR A 141 8.44 -2.56 -10.35
N SER A 142 9.32 -3.07 -11.18
CA SER A 142 9.21 -2.94 -12.65
C SER A 142 8.02 -3.69 -13.26
N ASP A 143 7.48 -4.69 -12.57
CA ASP A 143 6.27 -5.41 -13.01
C ASP A 143 4.99 -4.57 -12.75
N ILE A 144 5.08 -3.60 -11.83
CA ILE A 144 3.95 -2.77 -11.39
C ILE A 144 4.02 -1.37 -11.99
N ILE A 145 5.23 -0.79 -12.06
CA ILE A 145 5.46 0.59 -12.51
C ILE A 145 6.04 0.57 -13.92
N PRO A 146 5.26 0.91 -14.96
CA PRO A 146 5.64 0.69 -16.37
C PRO A 146 6.93 1.41 -16.82
N LEU A 147 7.26 2.56 -16.21
CA LEU A 147 8.45 3.35 -16.53
C LEU A 147 9.61 3.14 -15.57
N ALA A 148 9.48 2.26 -14.58
CA ALA A 148 10.60 1.84 -13.74
C ALA A 148 11.59 1.00 -14.56
N HIS A 149 12.89 1.17 -14.27
CA HIS A 149 13.91 0.40 -14.96
C HIS A 149 13.85 -1.07 -14.52
N SER A 150 13.66 -1.97 -15.49
CA SER A 150 13.74 -3.41 -15.25
C SER A 150 15.18 -3.87 -15.02
N GLY A 151 15.33 -4.93 -14.21
CA GLY A 151 16.63 -5.52 -13.95
C GLY A 151 17.59 -4.66 -13.12
N LEU A 152 17.06 -3.73 -12.33
CA LEU A 152 17.85 -2.95 -11.38
C LEU A 152 18.48 -3.90 -10.34
N PRO A 153 19.83 -3.89 -10.15
CA PRO A 153 20.48 -4.71 -9.14
C PRO A 153 20.20 -4.12 -7.76
N VAL A 154 19.19 -4.64 -7.07
CA VAL A 154 18.92 -4.27 -5.66
C VAL A 154 19.89 -5.05 -4.77
N GLU A 155 20.74 -4.33 -4.02
CA GLU A 155 21.81 -4.91 -3.20
C GLU A 155 21.37 -5.08 -1.74
N GLY A 156 20.55 -4.14 -1.21
CA GLY A 156 20.01 -4.19 0.13
C GLY A 156 18.55 -3.77 0.20
N ILE A 157 17.78 -4.46 1.03
CA ILE A 157 16.39 -4.13 1.33
C ILE A 157 16.15 -4.33 2.82
N ILE A 158 15.69 -3.28 3.49
CA ILE A 158 15.20 -3.37 4.87
C ILE A 158 13.74 -2.95 4.87
N VAL A 159 12.84 -3.79 5.37
CA VAL A 159 11.43 -3.47 5.56
C VAL A 159 11.08 -3.60 7.03
N MET A 160 10.73 -2.48 7.64
CA MET A 160 10.29 -2.39 9.02
C MET A 160 8.76 -2.28 9.06
N VAL A 161 8.13 -3.13 9.87
CA VAL A 161 6.68 -3.13 10.09
C VAL A 161 6.46 -3.19 11.59
N GLN A 162 5.92 -2.10 12.16
CA GLN A 162 5.78 -1.97 13.61
C GLN A 162 4.38 -1.51 14.01
N PRO A 163 3.78 -2.15 15.03
CA PRO A 163 2.57 -1.66 15.67
C PRO A 163 2.89 -0.42 16.50
N VAL A 164 2.11 0.64 16.32
CA VAL A 164 2.24 1.89 17.08
C VAL A 164 0.96 2.22 17.81
N ASN A 165 1.11 2.84 18.98
CA ASN A 165 0.00 3.17 19.84
C ASN A 165 -0.84 4.33 19.29
N SER A 166 -2.03 4.51 19.86
CA SER A 166 -2.91 5.64 19.59
C SER A 166 -2.37 6.94 20.19
N LEU A 167 -2.82 8.07 19.63
CA LEU A 167 -2.53 9.40 20.20
C LEU A 167 -3.05 9.56 21.62
N SER A 168 -4.17 8.92 21.97
CA SER A 168 -4.76 8.96 23.30
C SER A 168 -3.90 8.24 24.34
N SER A 169 -3.32 7.09 24.00
CA SER A 169 -2.46 6.34 24.92
C SER A 169 -1.10 6.99 25.16
N SER A 170 -0.60 7.79 24.21
CA SER A 170 0.68 8.48 24.37
C SER A 170 0.60 9.67 25.33
N ARG A 171 -0.58 10.30 25.51
CA ARG A 171 -0.76 11.38 26.49
C ARG A 171 -0.65 10.89 27.92
N THR A 172 -1.01 9.63 28.19
CA THR A 172 -0.91 9.02 29.53
C THR A 172 0.52 8.52 29.81
N ALA A 173 1.27 8.12 28.77
CA ALA A 173 2.64 7.59 28.90
C ALA A 173 3.73 8.68 28.90
N ALA A 174 3.42 9.90 28.44
CA ALA A 174 4.39 11.00 28.39
C ALA A 174 4.83 11.52 29.79
N GLN A 175 4.22 11.02 30.87
CA GLN A 175 4.64 11.33 32.24
C GLN A 175 5.68 10.36 32.83
N GLU A 176 6.07 9.29 32.10
CA GLU A 176 6.94 8.24 32.67
C GLU A 176 8.17 7.81 31.86
N GLN A 177 8.48 8.45 30.75
CA GLN A 177 9.70 8.09 30.01
C GLN A 177 10.62 9.29 29.82
N THR A 178 11.52 9.49 30.78
CA THR A 178 12.85 10.04 30.52
C THR A 178 13.56 9.09 29.56
N ILE A 179 13.79 9.56 28.34
CA ILE A 179 14.59 8.83 27.34
C ILE A 179 16.01 8.77 27.88
N ASP A 180 16.44 7.58 28.22
CA ASP A 180 17.84 7.30 28.56
C ASP A 180 18.66 7.42 27.26
N THR A 181 19.35 8.54 27.09
CA THR A 181 20.16 8.86 25.90
C THR A 181 21.58 8.33 25.98
N ASN A 182 21.81 7.29 26.74
CA ASN A 182 23.11 6.62 26.76
C ASN A 182 23.14 5.53 25.66
N VAL A 183 23.29 5.95 24.40
CA VAL A 183 23.78 5.06 23.35
C VAL A 183 25.31 5.09 23.41
N GLU A 184 25.88 4.08 24.03
CA GLU A 184 27.31 3.81 23.92
C GLU A 184 27.64 3.51 22.45
N ASP A 185 28.62 4.22 21.93
CA ASP A 185 29.23 4.08 20.62
C ASP A 185 29.75 2.63 20.41
N SER A 186 28.89 1.77 19.85
CA SER A 186 29.33 0.48 19.35
C SER A 186 29.53 0.62 17.84
N SER A 187 30.78 0.54 17.41
CA SER A 187 31.28 0.56 16.04
C SER A 187 30.81 -0.64 15.21
N GLY A 188 29.52 -0.70 15.01
CA GLY A 188 28.78 -1.64 14.16
C GLY A 188 27.37 -1.09 14.01
N GLU A 189 27.21 -0.06 13.18
CA GLU A 189 25.89 0.54 12.96
C GLU A 189 24.93 -0.53 12.45
N ASP A 190 23.97 -0.91 13.30
CA ASP A 190 22.83 -1.70 12.85
C ASP A 190 21.98 -0.83 11.89
N PRO A 191 21.94 -1.17 10.58
CA PRO A 191 21.16 -0.38 9.63
C PRO A 191 19.68 -0.29 10.02
N GLY A 192 19.18 -1.26 10.77
CA GLY A 192 17.83 -1.27 11.32
C GLY A 192 17.63 -0.16 12.37
N ALA A 193 18.57 0.08 13.26
CA ALA A 193 18.48 1.12 14.29
C ALA A 193 18.38 2.52 13.64
N THR A 194 19.20 2.80 12.63
CA THR A 194 19.16 4.05 11.86
C THR A 194 17.78 4.26 11.20
N ILE A 195 17.22 3.23 10.57
CA ILE A 195 15.91 3.32 9.91
C ILE A 195 14.79 3.61 10.92
N HIS A 196 14.86 3.05 12.13
CA HIS A 196 13.88 3.32 13.20
C HIS A 196 13.86 4.79 13.60
N GLN A 197 15.03 5.42 13.73
CA GLN A 197 15.17 6.83 14.04
C GLN A 197 14.67 7.73 12.92
N LEU A 198 15.19 7.54 11.71
CA LEU A 198 14.87 8.36 10.54
C LEU A 198 13.39 8.30 10.16
N ALA A 199 12.77 7.12 10.26
CA ALA A 199 11.38 6.91 9.91
C ALA A 199 10.38 7.29 11.02
N ASN A 200 10.84 7.65 12.21
CA ASN A 200 9.99 7.93 13.38
C ASN A 200 8.94 6.82 13.60
N LEU A 201 9.38 5.56 13.58
CA LEU A 201 8.49 4.39 13.58
C LEU A 201 7.61 4.29 14.83
N HIS A 202 8.02 4.90 15.94
CA HIS A 202 7.29 4.87 17.21
C HIS A 202 6.25 6.00 17.37
N ARG A 203 6.22 6.97 16.45
CA ARG A 203 5.27 8.09 16.55
C ARG A 203 3.83 7.58 16.49
N PRO A 204 2.96 7.96 17.44
CA PRO A 204 1.56 7.51 17.49
C PRO A 204 0.77 7.79 16.21
N ILE A 205 -0.20 6.94 15.92
CA ILE A 205 -1.07 7.02 14.72
C ILE A 205 -2.54 7.04 15.17
N GLY A 206 -3.27 8.10 14.82
CA GLY A 206 -4.73 8.18 15.00
C GLY A 206 -5.24 7.82 16.39
N ASP A 207 -6.54 7.61 16.51
CA ASP A 207 -7.19 7.37 17.81
C ASP A 207 -7.11 5.91 18.29
N HIS A 208 -6.91 4.98 17.36
CA HIS A 208 -6.88 3.53 17.64
C HIS A 208 -5.51 2.90 17.35
N GLY A 209 -4.50 3.72 17.06
CA GLY A 209 -3.18 3.24 16.68
C GLY A 209 -3.15 2.70 15.25
N GLY A 210 -2.11 1.93 14.95
CA GLY A 210 -1.92 1.41 13.60
C GLY A 210 -0.61 0.67 13.42
N ILE A 211 -0.23 0.48 12.18
CA ILE A 211 1.05 -0.07 11.77
C ILE A 211 1.85 1.01 11.05
N ARG A 212 3.06 1.28 11.50
CA ARG A 212 4.05 2.09 10.78
C ARG A 212 4.93 1.17 9.94
N ILE A 213 5.17 1.58 8.70
CA ILE A 213 5.99 0.84 7.75
C ILE A 213 7.08 1.76 7.24
N ALA A 214 8.29 1.24 7.13
CA ALA A 214 9.40 1.89 6.44
C ALA A 214 10.09 0.87 5.54
N ALA A 215 10.56 1.32 4.38
CA ALA A 215 11.36 0.52 3.48
C ALA A 215 12.56 1.33 3.01
N GLN A 216 13.75 0.83 3.31
CA GLN A 216 15.00 1.31 2.78
C GLN A 216 15.47 0.34 1.70
N VAL A 217 15.88 0.90 0.57
CA VAL A 217 16.41 0.13 -0.56
C VAL A 217 17.70 0.78 -1.02
N GLU A 218 18.68 -0.05 -1.34
CA GLU A 218 19.97 0.40 -1.84
C GLU A 218 20.42 -0.35 -3.09
N THR A 219 21.19 0.34 -3.91
CA THR A 219 21.73 -0.16 -5.17
C THR A 219 22.99 0.60 -5.59
N THR A 220 23.88 -0.05 -6.29
CA THR A 220 24.96 0.59 -7.04
C THR A 220 24.61 0.59 -8.52
N ALA A 221 23.95 1.67 -8.98
CA ALA A 221 23.38 1.73 -10.31
C ALA A 221 23.34 3.15 -10.90
N LYS A 222 22.84 3.25 -12.15
CA LYS A 222 22.67 4.51 -12.89
C LYS A 222 21.34 5.23 -12.60
N THR A 223 20.42 4.61 -11.87
CA THR A 223 19.10 5.15 -11.50
C THR A 223 18.86 5.04 -10.00
N GLY A 224 17.92 5.82 -9.48
CA GLY A 224 17.51 5.76 -8.07
C GLY A 224 16.59 4.58 -7.79
N VAL A 225 16.30 4.35 -6.50
CA VAL A 225 15.48 3.27 -5.96
C VAL A 225 14.28 3.78 -5.16
N GLU A 226 13.86 5.01 -5.45
CA GLU A 226 12.75 5.66 -4.77
C GLU A 226 11.44 4.90 -4.99
N MET A 227 11.22 4.39 -6.21
CA MET A 227 10.03 3.62 -6.54
C MET A 227 10.04 2.23 -5.90
N GLU A 228 11.20 1.61 -5.81
CA GLU A 228 11.41 0.34 -5.11
C GLU A 228 11.04 0.49 -3.63
N ALA A 229 11.51 1.55 -2.98
CA ALA A 229 11.19 1.83 -1.57
C ALA A 229 9.68 2.07 -1.37
N LEU A 230 9.04 2.88 -2.23
CA LEU A 230 7.59 3.11 -2.18
C LEU A 230 6.79 1.83 -2.40
N THR A 231 7.17 1.02 -3.38
CA THR A 231 6.50 -0.25 -3.70
C THR A 231 6.62 -1.22 -2.52
N GLY A 232 7.78 -1.25 -1.84
CA GLY A 232 7.98 -2.02 -0.62
C GLY A 232 7.01 -1.64 0.50
N VAL A 233 6.86 -0.34 0.76
CA VAL A 233 5.89 0.17 1.74
C VAL A 233 4.46 -0.21 1.35
N MET A 234 4.08 -0.01 0.08
CA MET A 234 2.74 -0.34 -0.39
C MET A 234 2.43 -1.83 -0.33
N GLY A 235 3.38 -2.70 -0.72
CA GLY A 235 3.21 -4.15 -0.64
C GLY A 235 2.98 -4.63 0.79
N ALA A 236 3.74 -4.10 1.74
CA ALA A 236 3.54 -4.37 3.16
C ALA A 236 2.19 -3.85 3.65
N ALA A 237 1.81 -2.60 3.32
CA ALA A 237 0.57 -1.98 3.75
C ALA A 237 -0.67 -2.72 3.23
N LEU A 238 -0.70 -3.07 1.95
CA LEU A 238 -1.79 -3.84 1.35
C LEU A 238 -1.94 -5.21 2.02
N THR A 239 -0.83 -5.84 2.40
CA THR A 239 -0.84 -7.12 3.11
C THR A 239 -1.40 -6.97 4.52
N VAL A 240 -1.03 -5.92 5.25
CA VAL A 240 -1.66 -5.60 6.55
C VAL A 240 -3.17 -5.50 6.37
N VAL A 241 -3.65 -4.69 5.41
CA VAL A 241 -5.09 -4.51 5.16
C VAL A 241 -5.78 -5.84 4.83
N ASP A 242 -5.19 -6.66 3.94
CA ASP A 242 -5.78 -7.97 3.61
C ASP A 242 -5.90 -8.89 4.81
N MET A 243 -4.91 -8.89 5.68
CA MET A 243 -4.88 -9.77 6.84
C MET A 243 -5.86 -9.36 7.95
N ILE A 244 -6.12 -8.05 8.12
CA ILE A 244 -6.97 -7.51 9.21
C ILE A 244 -8.39 -7.13 8.78
N LYS A 245 -8.71 -7.06 7.49
CA LYS A 245 -10.03 -6.61 6.97
C LYS A 245 -11.23 -7.38 7.50
N SER A 246 -11.05 -8.59 8.04
CA SER A 246 -12.13 -9.36 8.67
C SER A 246 -12.54 -8.81 10.05
N VAL A 247 -11.64 -8.11 10.74
CA VAL A 247 -11.85 -7.54 12.08
C VAL A 247 -11.94 -6.02 12.05
N ASP A 248 -11.31 -5.38 11.06
CA ASP A 248 -11.35 -3.94 10.89
C ASP A 248 -11.51 -3.56 9.41
N LYS A 249 -12.72 -3.16 9.02
CA LYS A 249 -13.07 -2.80 7.63
C LYS A 249 -12.79 -1.34 7.30
N GLY A 250 -12.65 -0.48 8.30
CA GLY A 250 -12.44 0.96 8.15
C GLY A 250 -10.97 1.38 8.11
N VAL A 251 -10.07 0.43 7.90
CA VAL A 251 -8.63 0.65 7.83
C VAL A 251 -8.27 1.53 6.64
N SER A 252 -7.35 2.47 6.83
CA SER A 252 -6.81 3.32 5.77
C SER A 252 -5.29 3.20 5.66
N ILE A 253 -4.78 3.28 4.43
CA ILE A 253 -3.34 3.44 4.16
C ILE A 253 -3.10 4.93 3.96
N GLU A 254 -2.17 5.50 4.71
CA GLU A 254 -1.96 6.94 4.78
C GLU A 254 -0.48 7.31 4.71
N GLU A 255 -0.19 8.54 4.27
CA GLU A 255 1.14 9.18 4.27
C GLU A 255 2.25 8.34 3.60
N VAL A 256 1.93 7.62 2.54
CA VAL A 256 2.95 6.89 1.79
C VAL A 256 3.80 7.87 0.99
N LYS A 257 5.09 7.96 1.33
CA LYS A 257 6.01 8.92 0.72
C LYS A 257 7.47 8.50 0.87
N VAL A 258 8.31 8.95 -0.04
CA VAL A 258 9.76 8.96 0.16
C VAL A 258 10.09 10.09 1.14
N ILE A 259 10.91 9.81 2.14
CA ILE A 259 11.37 10.81 3.13
C ILE A 259 12.83 11.19 2.97
N GLY A 260 13.57 10.47 2.15
CA GLY A 260 14.94 10.80 1.82
C GLY A 260 15.53 9.86 0.79
N LYS A 261 16.55 10.36 0.13
CA LYS A 261 17.45 9.57 -0.71
C LYS A 261 18.85 10.12 -0.64
N LYS A 262 19.84 9.27 -0.94
CA LYS A 262 21.22 9.72 -1.15
C LYS A 262 21.83 9.08 -2.40
N GLY A 263 22.89 9.73 -2.89
CA GLY A 263 23.60 9.35 -4.11
C GLY A 263 22.97 9.90 -5.39
N GLY A 264 23.70 9.67 -6.50
CA GLY A 264 23.36 10.20 -7.81
C GLY A 264 23.72 11.67 -8.03
N ARG A 265 23.40 12.19 -9.21
CA ARG A 265 23.78 13.55 -9.63
C ARG A 265 23.16 14.65 -8.78
N SER A 266 21.99 14.47 -8.21
CA SER A 266 21.28 15.45 -7.39
C SER A 266 21.65 15.43 -5.90
N GLY A 267 22.60 14.59 -5.50
CA GLY A 267 22.98 14.46 -4.08
C GLY A 267 21.91 13.88 -3.17
N GLY A 268 22.08 14.09 -1.87
CA GLY A 268 21.12 13.72 -0.84
C GLY A 268 19.98 14.74 -0.71
N TRP A 269 18.84 14.30 -0.18
CA TRP A 269 17.74 15.15 0.26
C TRP A 269 16.89 14.45 1.32
N GLY A 270 16.02 15.23 2.00
CA GLY A 270 15.16 14.73 3.07
C GLY A 270 15.98 14.41 4.31
N VAL A 271 15.83 13.20 4.85
CA VAL A 271 16.57 12.77 6.05
C VAL A 271 18.08 12.68 5.83
N TRP A 272 18.57 12.79 4.61
CA TRP A 272 19.99 12.80 4.23
C TRP A 272 20.39 14.08 3.47
N ALA A 273 19.76 15.22 3.79
CA ALA A 273 20.02 16.49 3.09
C ALA A 273 21.44 17.02 3.30
N ASP A 274 22.07 16.66 4.41
CA ASP A 274 23.39 17.16 4.82
C ASP A 274 24.53 16.16 4.49
N GLU A 275 24.24 15.06 3.81
CA GLU A 275 25.19 14.07 3.30
C GLU A 275 25.35 14.26 1.76
#